data_63fdf664c8256cc62b718c5c46938ddc
#
_entry.id   63fdf664c8256cc62b718c5c46938ddc
#
_cell.length_a   1.000
_cell.length_b   1.000
_cell.length_c   1.000
_cell.angle_alpha   90.00
_cell.angle_beta   90.00
_cell.angle_gamma   90.00
#
_symmetry.space_group_name_H-M   'P 1'
#
loop_
_entity.id
_entity.type
_entity.pdbx_description
1 polymer ?
#
loop_
_entity_poly.entity_id
_entity_poly.type
_entity_poly.pdbx_seq_one_letter_code
_entity_poly.pdbx_strand_id
1 'polypeptide(L)'
;MFAKFYLGLTVMVLLVSTPAVARQNSTSNDPPAGNSVPSAPADPAYVIGAQDVLDISVWKDPELTQTVPVRPDGKISMPLLNDIQAAGLTPEQLKGQITDGLKKFMTDPIVTVIVTQINSQRVYITGEVTHAGAFPLLPGTTILQALSGAGGFTNFANTKKIYMFRMVNGKRVVFPFNYKEVIHGKNTSQNVVLQAGDTIVVP
;
A
#
# COMPACT_ATOMS: atom_id res chain seq x y z
N MET A 1 44.92 55.49 26.51
CA MET A 1 46.06 56.08 25.82
C MET A 1 45.71 56.24 24.36
N PHE A 2 45.59 57.50 23.93
CA PHE A 2 45.58 58.03 22.56
C PHE A 2 44.63 57.40 21.52
N ALA A 3 43.53 58.02 21.09
CA ALA A 3 43.32 59.34 20.47
C ALA A 3 43.75 59.43 19.00
N LYS A 4 42.84 59.68 18.10
CA LYS A 4 42.68 60.81 17.20
C LYS A 4 42.07 60.34 15.86
N PHE A 5 40.92 60.82 15.42
CA PHE A 5 40.64 62.05 14.69
C PHE A 5 40.99 61.99 13.20
N TYR A 6 40.02 62.19 12.31
CA TYR A 6 39.76 63.29 11.38
C TYR A 6 38.73 62.79 10.34
N LEU A 7 37.57 63.35 10.21
CA LEU A 7 37.13 64.63 9.63
C LEU A 7 37.11 64.63 8.07
N GLY A 8 35.93 64.62 7.54
CA GLY A 8 35.53 65.59 6.53
C GLY A 8 35.60 65.15 5.07
N LEU A 9 34.57 65.13 4.37
CA LEU A 9 34.27 66.11 3.33
C LEU A 9 32.92 65.83 2.63
N THR A 10 32.06 66.79 2.80
CA THR A 10 30.82 67.03 2.05
C THR A 10 31.12 67.34 0.58
N VAL A 11 30.46 66.69 -0.37
CA VAL A 11 30.20 67.26 -1.70
C VAL A 11 28.76 66.95 -2.09
N MET A 12 28.08 68.04 -2.20
CA MET A 12 26.73 68.23 -2.72
C MET A 12 26.81 68.41 -4.26
N VAL A 13 26.10 67.59 -5.05
CA VAL A 13 25.79 67.87 -6.43
C VAL A 13 24.43 67.34 -6.85
N LEU A 14 23.49 68.24 -6.95
CA LEU A 14 22.45 68.51 -7.97
C LEU A 14 21.63 67.30 -8.60
N LEU A 15 20.32 67.53 -8.42
CA LEU A 15 19.19 66.98 -9.14
C LEU A 15 19.32 67.04 -10.66
N VAL A 16 18.92 65.88 -11.27
CA VAL A 16 18.26 65.93 -12.58
C VAL A 16 17.08 64.93 -12.50
N SER A 17 15.90 65.52 -12.55
CA SER A 17 14.63 64.79 -12.65
C SER A 17 14.33 64.47 -14.12
N THR A 18 14.17 63.17 -14.42
CA THR A 18 13.51 62.71 -15.64
C THR A 18 12.29 61.90 -15.32
N PRO A 19 11.11 62.11 -15.88
CA PRO A 19 9.95 61.28 -15.67
C PRO A 19 10.07 60.04 -16.54
N ALA A 20 10.29 58.89 -15.94
CA ALA A 20 10.18 57.60 -16.60
C ALA A 20 8.72 57.14 -16.58
N VAL A 21 8.16 57.00 -17.76
CA VAL A 21 6.86 56.44 -18.07
C VAL A 21 6.73 55.05 -17.44
N ALA A 22 5.81 54.92 -16.51
CA ALA A 22 5.41 53.64 -15.95
C ALA A 22 4.71 52.81 -17.02
N ARG A 23 5.41 51.80 -17.55
CA ARG A 23 4.83 50.74 -18.35
C ARG A 23 4.30 49.71 -17.35
N GLN A 24 3.00 49.69 -17.12
CA GLN A 24 2.31 48.65 -16.39
C GLN A 24 2.42 47.37 -17.21
N ASN A 25 3.35 46.49 -16.84
CA ASN A 25 3.28 45.09 -17.19
C ASN A 25 2.26 44.44 -16.25
N SER A 26 1.07 44.20 -16.77
CA SER A 26 0.10 43.28 -16.19
C SER A 26 0.68 41.87 -16.27
N THR A 27 1.36 41.45 -15.22
CA THR A 27 1.66 40.05 -14.95
C THR A 27 0.34 39.38 -14.63
N SER A 28 -0.23 38.71 -15.62
CA SER A 28 -1.24 37.68 -15.42
C SER A 28 -0.62 36.57 -14.54
N ASN A 29 -1.00 36.57 -13.27
CA ASN A 29 -0.80 35.41 -12.38
C ASN A 29 -1.77 34.31 -12.79
N ASP A 30 -1.50 33.64 -13.91
CA ASP A 30 -2.01 32.29 -14.12
C ASP A 30 -1.21 31.37 -13.20
N PRO A 31 -1.87 30.60 -12.31
CA PRO A 31 -1.19 29.56 -11.57
C PRO A 31 -0.61 28.58 -12.59
N PRO A 32 0.62 28.08 -12.39
CA PRO A 32 1.22 27.13 -13.31
C PRO A 32 0.26 25.94 -13.42
N ALA A 33 -0.09 25.60 -14.67
CA ALA A 33 -0.88 24.40 -14.98
C ALA A 33 -0.29 23.23 -14.20
N GLY A 34 -1.09 22.69 -13.27
CA GLY A 34 -0.67 21.61 -12.41
C GLY A 34 -0.09 20.49 -13.25
N ASN A 35 1.16 20.13 -13.00
CA ASN A 35 1.68 18.83 -13.39
C ASN A 35 0.69 17.80 -12.88
N SER A 36 -0.14 17.29 -13.76
CA SER A 36 -0.90 16.07 -13.50
C SER A 36 0.14 14.97 -13.31
N VAL A 37 0.49 14.70 -12.06
CA VAL A 37 1.23 13.53 -11.69
C VAL A 37 0.46 12.36 -12.29
N PRO A 38 1.08 11.50 -13.14
CA PRO A 38 0.39 10.33 -13.64
C PRO A 38 -0.15 9.58 -12.43
N SER A 39 -1.47 9.41 -12.37
CA SER A 39 -2.11 8.60 -11.34
C SER A 39 -1.40 7.25 -11.38
N ALA A 40 -0.68 6.92 -10.30
CA ALA A 40 -0.13 5.59 -10.15
C ALA A 40 -1.26 4.60 -10.39
N PRO A 41 -1.03 3.48 -11.10
CA PRO A 41 -2.05 2.45 -11.26
C PRO A 41 -2.57 2.13 -9.88
N ALA A 42 -3.91 2.22 -9.70
CA ALA A 42 -4.54 1.95 -8.43
C ALA A 42 -4.06 0.58 -7.95
N ASP A 43 -3.46 0.52 -6.77
CA ASP A 43 -3.07 -0.75 -6.17
C ASP A 43 -4.29 -1.68 -6.18
N PRO A 44 -4.13 -2.94 -6.59
CA PRO A 44 -5.24 -3.88 -6.63
C PRO A 44 -5.87 -3.93 -5.26
N ALA A 45 -7.16 -3.58 -5.18
CA ALA A 45 -7.89 -3.56 -3.91
C ALA A 45 -7.84 -4.95 -3.27
N TYR A 46 -7.64 -5.00 -1.95
CA TYR A 46 -7.70 -6.26 -1.21
C TYR A 46 -9.08 -6.91 -1.37
N VAL A 47 -9.09 -8.20 -1.68
CA VAL A 47 -10.30 -9.02 -1.76
C VAL A 47 -10.34 -9.97 -0.58
N ILE A 48 -11.41 -9.91 0.19
CA ILE A 48 -11.65 -10.76 1.36
C ILE A 48 -11.73 -12.22 0.93
N GLY A 49 -11.09 -13.10 1.69
CA GLY A 49 -11.13 -14.53 1.48
C GLY A 49 -11.59 -15.31 2.71
N ALA A 50 -11.79 -16.62 2.53
CA ALA A 50 -12.12 -17.50 3.64
C ALA A 50 -11.00 -17.50 4.69
N GLN A 51 -11.37 -17.60 5.98
CA GLN A 51 -10.49 -17.56 7.17
C GLN A 51 -9.96 -16.16 7.54
N ASP A 52 -10.21 -15.12 6.75
CA ASP A 52 -9.91 -13.75 7.18
C ASP A 52 -10.73 -13.38 8.41
N VAL A 53 -10.20 -12.50 9.24
CA VAL A 53 -10.93 -11.98 10.39
C VAL A 53 -11.27 -10.53 10.14
N LEU A 54 -12.56 -10.24 10.23
CA LEU A 54 -13.13 -8.91 10.01
C LEU A 54 -13.59 -8.31 11.33
N ASP A 55 -13.30 -7.05 11.54
CA ASP A 55 -13.93 -6.24 12.58
C ASP A 55 -15.00 -5.36 11.92
N ILE A 56 -16.24 -5.60 12.30
CA ILE A 56 -17.41 -4.89 11.78
C ILE A 56 -17.97 -4.04 12.90
N SER A 57 -17.96 -2.73 12.70
CA SER A 57 -18.47 -1.77 13.67
C SER A 57 -19.67 -1.02 13.10
N VAL A 58 -20.76 -0.99 13.89
CA VAL A 58 -21.96 -0.21 13.58
C VAL A 58 -22.06 0.92 14.58
N TRP A 59 -22.03 2.16 14.07
CA TRP A 59 -22.03 3.36 14.91
C TRP A 59 -23.24 3.42 15.83
N LYS A 60 -23.01 3.65 17.12
CA LYS A 60 -24.01 3.70 18.19
C LYS A 60 -24.76 2.39 18.46
N ASP A 61 -24.31 1.28 17.88
CA ASP A 61 -24.93 -0.03 18.10
C ASP A 61 -23.86 -1.08 18.47
N PRO A 62 -23.54 -1.21 19.77
CA PRO A 62 -22.53 -2.18 20.23
C PRO A 62 -23.00 -3.63 20.07
N GLU A 63 -24.30 -3.91 20.00
CA GLU A 63 -24.82 -5.27 19.83
C GLU A 63 -24.59 -5.80 18.39
N LEU A 64 -24.46 -4.91 17.43
CA LEU A 64 -24.13 -5.23 16.03
C LEU A 64 -22.63 -5.11 15.74
N THR A 65 -21.85 -4.57 16.69
CA THR A 65 -20.39 -4.42 16.54
C THR A 65 -19.71 -5.69 17.00
N GLN A 66 -18.99 -6.37 16.09
CA GLN A 66 -18.35 -7.65 16.38
C GLN A 66 -17.16 -7.96 15.47
N THR A 67 -16.24 -8.76 16.00
CA THR A 67 -15.16 -9.36 15.21
C THR A 67 -15.58 -10.76 14.78
N VAL A 68 -15.60 -11.01 13.48
CA VAL A 68 -16.07 -12.28 12.90
C VAL A 68 -15.07 -12.88 11.92
N PRO A 69 -14.82 -14.18 11.95
CA PRO A 69 -14.07 -14.88 10.93
C PRO A 69 -14.95 -15.10 9.69
N VAL A 70 -14.35 -15.02 8.51
CA VAL A 70 -14.98 -15.47 7.28
C VAL A 70 -14.93 -16.99 7.25
N ARG A 71 -16.10 -17.60 7.18
CA ARG A 71 -16.27 -19.06 7.18
C ARG A 71 -15.67 -19.69 5.91
N PRO A 72 -15.41 -21.01 5.92
CA PRO A 72 -14.93 -21.72 4.72
C PRO A 72 -15.85 -21.62 3.50
N ASP A 73 -17.16 -21.42 3.71
CA ASP A 73 -18.13 -21.17 2.65
C ASP A 73 -18.10 -19.71 2.11
N GLY A 74 -17.19 -18.90 2.64
CA GLY A 74 -17.01 -17.49 2.23
C GLY A 74 -18.00 -16.52 2.84
N LYS A 75 -18.80 -16.95 3.80
CA LYS A 75 -19.81 -16.10 4.45
C LYS A 75 -19.40 -15.67 5.84
N ILE A 76 -20.00 -14.59 6.30
CA ILE A 76 -19.99 -14.14 7.70
C ILE A 76 -21.41 -14.20 8.24
N SER A 77 -21.55 -14.38 9.55
CA SER A 77 -22.86 -14.36 10.22
C SER A 77 -22.93 -13.13 11.11
N MET A 78 -24.00 -12.33 10.92
CA MET A 78 -24.25 -11.11 11.70
C MET A 78 -25.67 -11.13 12.29
N PRO A 79 -25.87 -10.56 13.49
CA PRO A 79 -27.20 -10.34 14.01
C PRO A 79 -28.07 -9.56 13.00
N LEU A 80 -29.35 -9.81 12.97
CA LEU A 80 -30.37 -9.24 12.06
C LEU A 80 -30.20 -9.62 10.59
N LEU A 81 -28.97 -9.77 10.07
CA LEU A 81 -28.70 -10.02 8.66
C LEU A 81 -28.46 -11.49 8.34
N ASN A 82 -28.25 -12.33 9.38
CA ASN A 82 -27.87 -13.73 9.24
C ASN A 82 -26.58 -13.92 8.42
N ASP A 83 -26.62 -14.74 7.37
CA ASP A 83 -25.47 -15.07 6.54
C ASP A 83 -25.31 -14.09 5.38
N ILE A 84 -24.13 -13.45 5.29
CA ILE A 84 -23.76 -12.49 4.25
C ILE A 84 -22.54 -13.01 3.53
N GLN A 85 -22.52 -12.95 2.19
CA GLN A 85 -21.33 -13.26 1.40
C GLN A 85 -20.26 -12.20 1.63
N ALA A 86 -19.08 -12.62 2.11
CA ALA A 86 -17.92 -11.74 2.34
C ALA A 86 -16.76 -12.05 1.41
N ALA A 87 -16.45 -13.34 1.21
CA ALA A 87 -15.38 -13.74 0.30
C ALA A 87 -15.67 -13.33 -1.14
N GLY A 88 -14.66 -12.83 -1.83
CA GLY A 88 -14.77 -12.29 -3.19
C GLY A 88 -15.13 -10.81 -3.26
N LEU A 89 -15.43 -10.18 -2.14
CA LEU A 89 -15.75 -8.75 -2.05
C LEU A 89 -14.57 -7.96 -1.48
N THR A 90 -14.50 -6.68 -1.82
CA THR A 90 -13.63 -5.74 -1.09
C THR A 90 -14.31 -5.33 0.23
N PRO A 91 -13.56 -4.83 1.24
CA PRO A 91 -14.15 -4.32 2.48
C PRO A 91 -15.22 -3.24 2.23
N GLU A 92 -15.03 -2.37 1.23
CA GLU A 92 -16.01 -1.35 0.87
C GLU A 92 -17.28 -1.93 0.27
N GLN A 93 -17.17 -2.96 -0.57
CA GLN A 93 -18.35 -3.65 -1.12
C GLN A 93 -19.13 -4.37 -0.03
N LEU A 94 -18.43 -5.05 0.90
CA LEU A 94 -19.07 -5.70 2.04
C LEU A 94 -19.76 -4.69 2.95
N LYS A 95 -19.10 -3.57 3.25
CA LYS A 95 -19.70 -2.44 3.99
C LYS A 95 -21.00 -1.97 3.35
N GLY A 96 -21.01 -1.80 2.02
CA GLY A 96 -22.23 -1.43 1.28
C GLY A 96 -23.36 -2.44 1.47
N GLN A 97 -23.07 -3.73 1.33
CA GLN A 97 -24.07 -4.79 1.52
C GLN A 97 -24.65 -4.83 2.94
N ILE A 98 -23.79 -4.70 3.97
CA ILE A 98 -24.22 -4.66 5.37
C ILE A 98 -25.09 -3.43 5.61
N THR A 99 -24.64 -2.25 5.13
CA THR A 99 -25.41 -0.99 5.27
C THR A 99 -26.80 -1.12 4.66
N ASP A 100 -26.90 -1.63 3.44
CA ASP A 100 -28.18 -1.78 2.75
C ASP A 100 -29.09 -2.82 3.43
N GLY A 101 -28.51 -3.88 3.97
CA GLY A 101 -29.25 -4.88 4.76
C GLY A 101 -29.83 -4.28 6.04
N LEU A 102 -29.05 -3.47 6.76
CA LEU A 102 -29.43 -2.86 8.04
C LEU A 102 -30.49 -1.75 7.90
N LYS A 103 -30.60 -1.10 6.74
CA LYS A 103 -31.65 -0.10 6.47
C LYS A 103 -33.08 -0.61 6.68
N LYS A 104 -33.29 -1.94 6.68
CA LYS A 104 -34.59 -2.55 6.98
C LYS A 104 -34.92 -2.51 8.48
N PHE A 105 -33.93 -2.35 9.33
CA PHE A 105 -34.08 -2.45 10.79
C PHE A 105 -33.77 -1.13 11.51
N MET A 106 -33.00 -0.23 10.87
CA MET A 106 -32.60 1.05 11.47
C MET A 106 -32.46 2.15 10.42
N THR A 107 -32.61 3.40 10.87
CA THR A 107 -32.44 4.59 10.03
C THR A 107 -30.96 4.96 9.96
N ASP A 108 -30.45 5.16 8.72
CA ASP A 108 -29.09 5.65 8.44
C ASP A 108 -27.95 4.89 9.18
N PRO A 109 -27.82 3.55 8.97
CA PRO A 109 -26.75 2.78 9.59
C PRO A 109 -25.38 3.22 9.05
N ILE A 110 -24.45 3.56 9.95
CA ILE A 110 -23.06 3.85 9.61
C ILE A 110 -22.21 2.64 9.98
N VAL A 111 -21.72 1.94 8.96
CA VAL A 111 -20.95 0.70 9.10
C VAL A 111 -19.49 0.93 8.72
N THR A 112 -18.59 0.33 9.49
CA THR A 112 -17.16 0.24 9.17
C THR A 112 -16.75 -1.22 9.13
N VAL A 113 -15.99 -1.62 8.11
CA VAL A 113 -15.44 -2.97 7.96
C VAL A 113 -13.92 -2.87 7.86
N ILE A 114 -13.21 -3.53 8.80
CA ILE A 114 -11.76 -3.57 8.86
C ILE A 114 -11.31 -5.03 8.80
N VAL A 115 -10.33 -5.35 7.94
CA VAL A 115 -9.68 -6.66 7.94
C VAL A 115 -8.57 -6.64 8.99
N THR A 116 -8.78 -7.33 10.10
CA THR A 116 -7.83 -7.39 11.23
C THR A 116 -6.79 -8.48 11.07
N GLN A 117 -7.14 -9.59 10.37
CA GLN A 117 -6.21 -10.66 10.06
C GLN A 117 -6.42 -11.17 8.64
N ILE A 118 -5.33 -11.18 7.87
CA ILE A 118 -5.28 -11.72 6.51
C ILE A 118 -4.80 -13.17 6.61
N ASN A 119 -5.72 -14.11 6.56
CA ASN A 119 -5.44 -15.55 6.63
C ASN A 119 -5.68 -16.25 5.28
N SER A 120 -6.51 -15.69 4.43
CA SER A 120 -6.85 -16.23 3.11
C SER A 120 -5.73 -16.05 2.09
N GLN A 121 -4.98 -14.97 2.19
CA GLN A 121 -3.91 -14.65 1.25
C GLN A 121 -2.56 -14.81 1.94
N ARG A 122 -1.89 -15.92 1.67
CA ARG A 122 -0.58 -16.24 2.23
C ARG A 122 0.37 -16.77 1.17
N VAL A 123 1.65 -16.48 1.37
CA VAL A 123 2.76 -17.11 0.67
C VAL A 123 3.62 -17.89 1.67
N TYR A 124 4.30 -18.89 1.18
CA TYR A 124 5.15 -19.75 2.00
C TYR A 124 6.60 -19.55 1.62
N ILE A 125 7.47 -19.37 2.60
CA ILE A 125 8.92 -19.24 2.38
C ILE A 125 9.62 -20.32 3.19
N THR A 126 10.47 -21.08 2.53
CA THR A 126 11.18 -22.21 3.15
C THR A 126 12.63 -22.29 2.68
N GLY A 127 13.47 -22.99 3.45
CA GLY A 127 14.90 -23.16 3.18
C GLY A 127 15.75 -22.16 3.95
N GLU A 128 16.84 -21.72 3.35
CA GLU A 128 17.91 -20.92 3.98
C GLU A 128 17.53 -19.42 4.09
N VAL A 129 16.48 -19.12 4.85
CA VAL A 129 16.03 -17.78 5.22
C VAL A 129 16.02 -17.61 6.73
N THR A 130 16.12 -16.38 7.21
CA THR A 130 16.14 -16.09 8.65
C THR A 130 14.84 -16.52 9.33
N HIS A 131 13.70 -16.28 8.70
CA HIS A 131 12.37 -16.68 9.19
C HIS A 131 11.64 -17.44 8.09
N ALA A 132 11.67 -18.77 8.17
CA ALA A 132 10.85 -19.62 7.30
C ALA A 132 9.43 -19.72 7.85
N GLY A 133 8.43 -19.79 6.97
CA GLY A 133 7.02 -19.92 7.38
C GLY A 133 6.02 -19.37 6.38
N ALA A 134 4.80 -19.15 6.86
CA ALA A 134 3.72 -18.56 6.11
C ALA A 134 3.63 -17.05 6.40
N PHE A 135 3.62 -16.23 5.34
CA PHE A 135 3.56 -14.78 5.43
C PHE A 135 2.26 -14.28 4.80
N PRO A 136 1.63 -13.23 5.37
CA PRO A 136 0.50 -12.60 4.73
C PRO A 136 0.94 -11.97 3.41
N LEU A 137 0.12 -12.13 2.39
CA LEU A 137 0.36 -11.56 1.07
C LEU A 137 -0.47 -10.28 0.92
N LEU A 138 0.22 -9.16 0.81
CA LEU A 138 -0.39 -7.89 0.43
C LEU A 138 -0.45 -7.75 -1.10
N PRO A 139 -1.45 -7.05 -1.65
CA PRO A 139 -1.52 -6.79 -3.08
C PRO A 139 -0.22 -6.17 -3.62
N GLY A 140 0.24 -6.64 -4.78
CA GLY A 140 1.46 -6.13 -5.41
C GLY A 140 2.79 -6.62 -4.82
N THR A 141 2.78 -7.46 -3.76
CA THR A 141 4.02 -8.00 -3.15
C THR A 141 4.80 -8.86 -4.15
N THR A 142 6.08 -8.56 -4.32
CA THR A 142 7.00 -9.31 -5.19
C THR A 142 7.83 -10.33 -4.41
N ILE A 143 8.52 -11.24 -5.13
CA ILE A 143 9.44 -12.23 -4.52
C ILE A 143 10.50 -11.51 -3.66
N LEU A 144 11.10 -10.44 -4.18
CA LEU A 144 12.15 -9.70 -3.46
C LEU A 144 11.63 -9.11 -2.14
N GLN A 145 10.42 -8.54 -2.15
CA GLN A 145 9.80 -7.98 -0.95
C GLN A 145 9.46 -9.06 0.08
N ALA A 146 8.93 -10.20 -0.37
CA ALA A 146 8.62 -11.32 0.52
C ALA A 146 9.89 -11.89 1.19
N LEU A 147 10.98 -12.06 0.45
CA LEU A 147 12.27 -12.49 1.00
C LEU A 147 12.85 -11.49 2.00
N SER A 148 12.67 -10.18 1.74
CA SER A 148 13.06 -9.13 2.69
C SER A 148 12.23 -9.20 3.97
N GLY A 149 10.92 -9.46 3.87
CA GLY A 149 10.03 -9.67 5.01
C GLY A 149 10.37 -10.91 5.84
N ALA A 150 10.96 -11.95 5.21
CA ALA A 150 11.48 -13.14 5.89
C ALA A 150 12.82 -12.89 6.64
N GLY A 151 13.29 -11.63 6.70
CA GLY A 151 14.54 -11.27 7.39
C GLY A 151 15.80 -11.57 6.58
N GLY A 152 15.66 -11.83 5.27
CA GLY A 152 16.78 -12.15 4.38
C GLY A 152 17.26 -13.60 4.48
N PHE A 153 18.52 -13.82 4.16
CA PHE A 153 19.10 -15.14 3.97
C PHE A 153 20.04 -15.54 5.10
N THR A 154 20.17 -16.85 5.35
CA THR A 154 21.24 -17.39 6.18
C THR A 154 22.58 -17.41 5.44
N ASN A 155 23.66 -17.68 6.16
CA ASN A 155 25.01 -17.76 5.57
C ASN A 155 25.18 -18.95 4.60
N PHE A 156 24.25 -19.90 4.61
CA PHE A 156 24.29 -21.10 3.78
C PHE A 156 23.46 -20.99 2.51
N ALA A 157 22.69 -19.90 2.37
CA ALA A 157 21.73 -19.71 1.28
C ALA A 157 22.39 -19.63 -0.10
N ASN A 158 21.88 -20.40 -1.04
CA ASN A 158 22.26 -20.30 -2.44
C ASN A 158 21.38 -19.26 -3.16
N THR A 159 21.70 -17.99 -2.96
CA THR A 159 20.92 -16.86 -3.49
C THR A 159 20.86 -16.77 -5.01
N LYS A 160 21.62 -17.59 -5.75
CA LYS A 160 21.57 -17.67 -7.22
C LYS A 160 20.56 -18.68 -7.74
N LYS A 161 20.12 -19.62 -6.90
CA LYS A 161 19.26 -20.75 -7.28
C LYS A 161 17.94 -20.78 -6.54
N ILE A 162 17.42 -19.63 -6.14
CA ILE A 162 16.10 -19.51 -5.54
C ILE A 162 15.06 -19.82 -6.61
N TYR A 163 13.96 -20.44 -6.21
CA TYR A 163 12.84 -20.69 -7.11
C TYR A 163 11.51 -20.58 -6.35
N MET A 164 10.46 -20.29 -7.08
CA MET A 164 9.11 -20.21 -6.58
C MET A 164 8.23 -21.24 -7.29
N PHE A 165 7.39 -21.92 -6.54
CA PHE A 165 6.32 -22.76 -7.06
C PHE A 165 5.00 -22.02 -7.06
N ARG A 166 4.26 -22.15 -8.16
CA ARG A 166 2.86 -21.69 -8.28
C ARG A 166 2.02 -22.80 -8.86
N MET A 167 0.82 -22.98 -8.33
CA MET A 167 -0.17 -23.87 -8.91
C MET A 167 -0.97 -23.12 -9.99
N VAL A 168 -0.83 -23.51 -11.25
CA VAL A 168 -1.58 -22.94 -12.37
C VAL A 168 -2.40 -24.05 -13.02
N ASN A 169 -3.71 -23.94 -12.98
CA ASN A 169 -4.63 -24.96 -13.53
C ASN A 169 -4.32 -26.38 -13.03
N GLY A 170 -4.05 -26.55 -11.75
CA GLY A 170 -3.73 -27.83 -11.13
C GLY A 170 -2.32 -28.37 -11.42
N LYS A 171 -1.50 -27.63 -12.18
CA LYS A 171 -0.11 -28.00 -12.47
C LYS A 171 0.85 -27.09 -11.72
N ARG A 172 1.93 -27.68 -11.20
CA ARG A 172 3.01 -26.93 -10.57
C ARG A 172 3.90 -26.30 -11.62
N VAL A 173 4.01 -24.98 -11.58
CA VAL A 173 4.92 -24.18 -12.42
C VAL A 173 6.06 -23.66 -11.54
N VAL A 174 7.29 -23.72 -12.06
CA VAL A 174 8.50 -23.27 -11.37
C VAL A 174 8.97 -21.97 -11.98
N PHE A 175 9.17 -20.95 -11.15
CA PHE A 175 9.73 -19.66 -11.53
C PHE A 175 11.13 -19.54 -10.92
N PRO A 176 12.18 -19.48 -11.72
CA PRO A 176 13.54 -19.26 -11.21
C PRO A 176 13.71 -17.83 -10.73
N PHE A 177 14.49 -17.64 -9.67
CA PHE A 177 14.81 -16.33 -9.14
C PHE A 177 16.28 -16.26 -8.72
N ASN A 178 17.06 -15.41 -9.40
CA ASN A 178 18.44 -15.13 -9.05
C ASN A 178 18.51 -13.79 -8.32
N TYR A 179 18.57 -13.85 -7.00
CA TYR A 179 18.60 -12.65 -6.16
C TYR A 179 19.76 -11.70 -6.54
N LYS A 180 20.98 -12.24 -6.77
CA LYS A 180 22.14 -11.41 -7.11
C LYS A 180 21.97 -10.65 -8.42
N GLU A 181 21.33 -11.23 -9.41
CA GLU A 181 21.07 -10.57 -10.69
C GLU A 181 20.00 -9.49 -10.55
N VAL A 182 18.90 -9.82 -9.87
CA VAL A 182 17.78 -8.91 -9.68
C VAL A 182 18.16 -7.65 -8.94
N ILE A 183 18.93 -7.75 -7.83
CA ILE A 183 19.37 -6.58 -7.05
C ILE A 183 20.37 -5.69 -7.80
N HIS A 184 21.07 -6.25 -8.82
CA HIS A 184 21.95 -5.48 -9.69
C HIS A 184 21.26 -4.98 -10.96
N GLY A 185 19.93 -5.04 -11.02
CA GLY A 185 19.13 -4.59 -12.15
C GLY A 185 19.19 -5.50 -13.37
N LYS A 186 19.75 -6.72 -13.25
CA LYS A 186 19.76 -7.75 -14.30
C LYS A 186 18.59 -8.71 -14.10
N ASN A 187 18.02 -9.22 -15.21
CA ASN A 187 16.92 -10.19 -15.17
C ASN A 187 15.77 -9.81 -14.20
N THR A 188 15.42 -8.52 -14.16
CA THR A 188 14.39 -7.96 -13.26
C THR A 188 13.01 -8.58 -13.50
N SER A 189 12.75 -9.15 -14.68
CA SER A 189 11.54 -9.90 -14.98
C SER A 189 11.32 -11.13 -14.11
N GLN A 190 12.37 -11.64 -13.44
CA GLN A 190 12.24 -12.72 -12.47
C GLN A 190 11.58 -12.26 -11.15
N ASN A 191 11.56 -10.95 -10.88
CA ASN A 191 10.90 -10.41 -9.69
C ASN A 191 9.40 -10.28 -9.91
N VAL A 192 8.73 -11.42 -10.04
CA VAL A 192 7.29 -11.48 -10.30
C VAL A 192 6.47 -11.11 -9.06
N VAL A 193 5.26 -10.60 -9.30
CA VAL A 193 4.26 -10.41 -8.25
C VAL A 193 3.74 -11.76 -7.79
N LEU A 194 3.71 -11.94 -6.47
CA LEU A 194 3.25 -13.16 -5.82
C LEU A 194 1.73 -13.30 -5.85
N GLN A 195 1.28 -14.54 -5.77
CA GLN A 195 -0.13 -14.92 -5.64
C GLN A 195 -0.30 -15.80 -4.39
N ALA A 196 -1.53 -15.79 -3.85
CA ALA A 196 -1.84 -16.65 -2.70
C ALA A 196 -1.55 -18.12 -3.02
N GLY A 197 -0.88 -18.79 -2.08
CA GLY A 197 -0.43 -20.17 -2.23
C GLY A 197 0.95 -20.36 -2.88
N ASP A 198 1.61 -19.28 -3.34
CA ASP A 198 2.98 -19.37 -3.84
C ASP A 198 3.93 -19.86 -2.74
N THR A 199 4.89 -20.68 -3.13
CA THR A 199 5.92 -21.20 -2.23
C THR A 199 7.30 -20.83 -2.76
N ILE A 200 8.05 -20.03 -2.01
CA ILE A 200 9.44 -19.64 -2.34
C ILE A 200 10.38 -20.60 -1.61
N VAL A 201 11.32 -21.17 -2.34
CA VAL A 201 12.32 -22.09 -1.80
C VAL A 201 13.71 -21.48 -1.99
N VAL A 202 14.44 -21.36 -0.89
CA VAL A 202 15.82 -20.86 -0.85
C VAL A 202 16.74 -22.05 -0.49
N PRO A 203 17.44 -22.62 -1.48
CA PRO A 203 18.36 -23.74 -1.23
C PRO A 203 19.61 -23.31 -0.46
#